data_2ec827880616aff14aa974d0c08ebea5
#
_entry.id   2ec827880616aff14aa974d0c08ebea5
#
_cell.length_a   1.000
_cell.length_b   1.000
_cell.length_c   1.000
_cell.angle_alpha   90.00
_cell.angle_beta   90.00
_cell.angle_gamma   90.00
#
_symmetry.space_group_name_H-M   'P 1'
#
loop_
_entity.id
_entity.type
_entity.pdbx_description
1 polymer ?
#
loop_
_entity_poly.entity_id
_entity_poly.type
_entity_poly.pdbx_seq_one_letter_code
_entity_poly.pdbx_strand_id
1 'polypeptide(L)'
;METSNIYLESVKKQMLYYKTIAEKAIDQLETQQLFITPNYDTNSIATIIKHMHGNMLSRWTDFLTADGEKEWRKRDEEFDALFEKEDKNNLLALWEEGWQCFFDAIHSLQPEDLSKIIYIRNEGQTALDAINRQLAHYPYHIGQIVFYAKMLKQTNWNSLSIPKNKSNEYNADKFAKEKELKHFTDDELKKLQ
;
A
#
# COMPACT_ATOMS: atom_id res chain seq x y z
N MET A 1 -5.61 7.07 -25.26
CA MET A 1 -6.38 5.87 -24.86
C MET A 1 -5.47 4.69 -24.50
N GLU A 2 -4.61 4.19 -25.41
CA GLU A 2 -3.74 3.04 -25.12
C GLU A 2 -2.79 3.27 -23.94
N THR A 3 -2.07 4.39 -23.91
CA THR A 3 -1.15 4.75 -22.83
C THR A 3 -1.87 4.89 -21.47
N SER A 4 -3.07 5.45 -21.46
CA SER A 4 -3.87 5.62 -20.24
C SER A 4 -4.34 4.27 -19.67
N ASN A 5 -4.70 3.32 -20.54
CA ASN A 5 -5.03 1.95 -20.13
C ASN A 5 -3.80 1.24 -19.53
N ILE A 6 -2.65 1.34 -20.21
CA ILE A 6 -1.37 0.77 -19.70
C ILE A 6 -1.04 1.36 -18.33
N TYR A 7 -1.23 2.66 -18.14
CA TYR A 7 -1.00 3.33 -16.87
C TYR A 7 -1.92 2.78 -15.76
N LEU A 8 -3.23 2.73 -15.98
CA LEU A 8 -4.19 2.23 -14.99
C LEU A 8 -3.91 0.76 -14.61
N GLU A 9 -3.61 -0.08 -15.59
CA GLU A 9 -3.23 -1.48 -15.34
C GLU A 9 -1.91 -1.58 -14.54
N SER A 10 -0.94 -0.73 -14.83
CA SER A 10 0.32 -0.67 -14.06
C SER A 10 0.07 -0.23 -12.62
N VAL A 11 -0.80 0.76 -12.40
CA VAL A 11 -1.19 1.22 -11.04
C VAL A 11 -1.80 0.06 -10.23
N LYS A 12 -2.79 -0.64 -10.80
CA LYS A 12 -3.46 -1.78 -10.16
C LYS A 12 -2.46 -2.85 -9.73
N LYS A 13 -1.59 -3.25 -10.65
CA LYS A 13 -0.57 -4.28 -10.40
C LYS A 13 0.45 -3.87 -9.35
N GLN A 14 0.95 -2.63 -9.42
CA GLN A 14 1.91 -2.12 -8.44
C GLN A 14 1.29 -2.06 -7.04
N MET A 15 0.08 -1.53 -6.92
CA MET A 15 -0.59 -1.41 -5.62
C MET A 15 -0.92 -2.77 -5.02
N LEU A 16 -1.36 -3.73 -5.83
CA LEU A 16 -1.55 -5.12 -5.38
C LEU A 16 -0.24 -5.74 -4.87
N TYR A 17 0.86 -5.51 -5.58
CA TYR A 17 2.18 -5.98 -5.17
C TYR A 17 2.60 -5.40 -3.81
N TYR A 18 2.46 -4.09 -3.63
CA TYR A 18 2.80 -3.46 -2.35
C TYR A 18 1.87 -3.88 -1.21
N LYS A 19 0.57 -4.01 -1.45
CA LYS A 19 -0.38 -4.58 -0.48
C LYS A 19 0.10 -5.96 -0.02
N THR A 20 0.40 -6.86 -0.97
CA THR A 20 0.85 -8.23 -0.68
C THR A 20 2.17 -8.24 0.10
N ILE A 21 3.13 -7.38 -0.22
CA ILE A 21 4.38 -7.26 0.54
C ILE A 21 4.12 -6.90 2.00
N ALA A 22 3.24 -5.93 2.26
CA ALA A 22 2.90 -5.53 3.62
C ALA A 22 2.24 -6.68 4.39
N GLU A 23 1.29 -7.38 3.77
CA GLU A 23 0.63 -8.55 4.36
C GLU A 23 1.61 -9.64 4.74
N LYS A 24 2.51 -10.00 3.82
CA LYS A 24 3.56 -11.00 4.10
C LYS A 24 4.55 -10.54 5.17
N ALA A 25 4.74 -9.24 5.37
CA ALA A 25 5.53 -8.73 6.49
C ALA A 25 4.77 -8.86 7.82
N ILE A 26 3.50 -8.47 7.83
CA ILE A 26 2.61 -8.55 9.00
C ILE A 26 2.39 -9.99 9.45
N ASP A 27 2.28 -10.93 8.51
CA ASP A 27 2.09 -12.36 8.79
C ASP A 27 3.28 -13.01 9.51
N GLN A 28 4.45 -12.42 9.43
CA GLN A 28 5.64 -12.90 10.15
C GLN A 28 5.69 -12.47 11.62
N LEU A 29 4.74 -11.64 12.07
CA LEU A 29 4.71 -11.04 13.40
C LEU A 29 3.59 -11.60 14.28
N GLU A 30 3.87 -11.70 15.57
CA GLU A 30 2.86 -11.93 16.61
C GLU A 30 2.00 -10.68 16.81
N THR A 31 0.78 -10.87 17.30
CA THR A 31 -0.19 -9.77 17.47
C THR A 31 0.39 -8.59 18.23
N GLN A 32 1.03 -8.82 19.38
CA GLN A 32 1.58 -7.76 20.23
C GLN A 32 2.66 -6.94 19.53
N GLN A 33 3.43 -7.56 18.63
CA GLN A 33 4.49 -6.88 17.89
C GLN A 33 3.95 -5.79 16.96
N LEU A 34 2.71 -5.92 16.47
CA LEU A 34 2.08 -4.92 15.59
C LEU A 34 1.81 -3.59 16.32
N PHE A 35 1.64 -3.64 17.64
CA PHE A 35 1.28 -2.49 18.49
C PHE A 35 2.48 -1.85 19.19
N ILE A 36 3.68 -2.43 19.07
CA ILE A 36 4.88 -1.85 19.68
C ILE A 36 5.21 -0.51 19.01
N THR A 37 5.38 0.53 19.81
CA THR A 37 5.88 1.83 19.39
C THR A 37 7.35 1.93 19.80
N PRO A 38 8.31 2.13 18.88
CA PRO A 38 9.74 2.12 19.20
C PRO A 38 10.16 3.26 20.13
N ASN A 39 9.57 4.42 19.96
CA ASN A 39 9.77 5.62 20.77
C ASN A 39 8.60 6.60 20.54
N TYR A 40 8.60 7.71 21.26
CA TYR A 40 7.52 8.70 21.26
C TYR A 40 7.19 9.27 19.87
N ASP A 41 8.18 9.45 19.01
CA ASP A 41 8.04 10.10 17.71
C ASP A 41 7.78 9.11 16.55
N THR A 42 7.76 7.81 16.83
CA THR A 42 7.60 6.76 15.81
C THR A 42 6.24 6.07 15.91
N ASN A 43 5.69 5.71 14.78
CA ASN A 43 4.43 4.98 14.70
C ASN A 43 4.63 3.47 14.81
N SER A 44 3.72 2.77 15.48
CA SER A 44 3.60 1.32 15.40
C SER A 44 3.08 0.90 14.01
N ILE A 45 3.21 -0.38 13.66
CA ILE A 45 2.60 -0.93 12.44
C ILE A 45 1.08 -0.73 12.48
N ALA A 46 0.45 -0.94 13.63
CA ALA A 46 -0.98 -0.72 13.83
C ALA A 46 -1.39 0.74 13.55
N THR A 47 -0.61 1.71 14.03
CA THR A 47 -0.84 3.14 13.75
C THR A 47 -0.72 3.46 12.25
N ILE A 48 0.28 2.88 11.56
CA ILE A 48 0.44 3.08 10.13
C ILE A 48 -0.75 2.51 9.37
N ILE A 49 -1.24 1.32 9.73
CA ILE A 49 -2.43 0.70 9.11
C ILE A 49 -3.66 1.57 9.33
N LYS A 50 -3.91 2.05 10.56
CA LYS A 50 -5.02 2.95 10.88
C LYS A 50 -4.96 4.23 10.05
N HIS A 51 -3.76 4.82 9.92
CA HIS A 51 -3.54 6.00 9.08
C HIS A 51 -3.81 5.71 7.59
N MET A 52 -3.30 4.61 7.06
CA MET A 52 -3.53 4.24 5.66
C MET A 52 -5.01 3.99 5.38
N HIS A 53 -5.72 3.29 6.27
CA HIS A 53 -7.15 3.08 6.18
C HIS A 53 -7.92 4.40 6.10
N GLY A 54 -7.75 5.30 7.07
CA GLY A 54 -8.41 6.60 7.06
C GLY A 54 -8.07 7.44 5.83
N ASN A 55 -6.82 7.36 5.34
CA ASN A 55 -6.41 8.02 4.11
C ASN A 55 -7.12 7.41 2.88
N MET A 56 -7.14 6.10 2.76
CA MET A 56 -7.77 5.42 1.62
C MET A 56 -9.26 5.73 1.55
N LEU A 57 -10.00 5.58 2.62
CA LEU A 57 -11.42 5.92 2.66
C LEU A 57 -11.66 7.40 2.30
N SER A 58 -10.87 8.30 2.88
CA SER A 58 -11.01 9.73 2.62
C SER A 58 -10.75 10.09 1.14
N ARG A 59 -9.70 9.53 0.54
CA ARG A 59 -9.29 9.88 -0.82
C ARG A 59 -10.10 9.22 -1.92
N TRP A 60 -10.56 7.98 -1.70
CA TRP A 60 -11.13 7.17 -2.76
C TRP A 60 -12.65 7.03 -2.73
N THR A 61 -13.31 7.33 -1.59
CA THR A 61 -14.77 7.44 -1.58
C THR A 61 -15.20 8.64 -2.42
N ASP A 62 -16.05 8.36 -3.42
CA ASP A 62 -16.53 9.37 -4.38
C ASP A 62 -15.40 10.18 -5.04
N PHE A 63 -14.32 9.47 -5.45
CA PHE A 63 -13.04 10.02 -5.88
C PHE A 63 -13.15 11.14 -6.92
N LEU A 64 -14.04 10.99 -7.91
CA LEU A 64 -14.18 11.96 -9.00
C LEU A 64 -15.16 13.10 -8.70
N THR A 65 -15.92 13.03 -7.62
CA THR A 65 -17.07 13.92 -7.41
C THR A 65 -17.07 14.66 -6.07
N ALA A 66 -16.30 14.18 -5.09
CA ALA A 66 -16.20 14.79 -3.77
C ALA A 66 -14.75 15.19 -3.45
N ASP A 67 -14.58 16.16 -2.52
CA ASP A 67 -13.25 16.47 -2.01
C ASP A 67 -12.62 15.25 -1.32
N GLY A 68 -11.35 15.01 -1.60
CA GLY A 68 -10.59 13.90 -1.03
C GLY A 68 -10.26 14.08 0.46
N GLU A 69 -10.58 15.20 1.11
CA GLU A 69 -10.62 15.34 2.56
C GLU A 69 -12.07 15.32 3.01
N LYS A 70 -12.41 14.40 3.90
CA LYS A 70 -13.79 14.19 4.36
C LYS A 70 -13.99 14.77 5.76
N GLU A 71 -15.12 15.42 6.01
CA GLU A 71 -15.45 16.03 7.32
C GLU A 71 -15.45 15.01 8.46
N TRP A 72 -15.82 13.76 8.18
CA TRP A 72 -15.83 12.68 9.16
C TRP A 72 -14.43 12.15 9.50
N ARG A 73 -13.38 12.48 8.70
CA ARG A 73 -12.03 12.01 8.94
C ARG A 73 -11.36 12.80 10.05
N LYS A 74 -11.02 12.13 11.12
CA LYS A 74 -10.31 12.72 12.25
C LYS A 74 -8.84 12.28 12.19
N ARG A 75 -8.07 12.94 11.31
CA ARG A 75 -6.70 12.54 11.00
C ARG A 75 -5.80 12.45 12.24
N ASP A 76 -5.93 13.37 13.18
CA ASP A 76 -5.06 13.39 14.36
C ASP A 76 -5.33 12.18 15.27
N GLU A 77 -6.59 11.71 15.36
CA GLU A 77 -6.96 10.50 16.09
C GLU A 77 -6.40 9.21 15.46
N GLU A 78 -5.95 9.25 14.18
CA GLU A 78 -5.29 8.11 13.54
C GLU A 78 -3.93 7.80 14.18
N PHE A 79 -3.27 8.81 14.73
CA PHE A 79 -1.94 8.73 15.36
C PHE A 79 -1.98 8.60 16.87
N ASP A 80 -3.16 8.67 17.48
CA ASP A 80 -3.31 8.38 18.89
C ASP A 80 -2.94 6.91 19.16
N ALA A 81 -1.94 6.69 19.99
CA ALA A 81 -1.39 5.37 20.26
C ALA A 81 -2.33 4.45 21.04
N LEU A 82 -3.48 4.97 21.47
CA LEU A 82 -4.45 4.24 22.28
C LEU A 82 -5.33 3.37 21.38
N PHE A 83 -4.98 2.11 21.30
CA PHE A 83 -5.89 1.07 20.85
C PHE A 83 -6.63 0.53 22.08
N GLU A 84 -7.96 0.57 22.07
CA GLU A 84 -8.76 0.01 23.18
C GLU A 84 -8.47 -1.47 23.41
N LYS A 85 -8.08 -2.17 22.34
CA LYS A 85 -7.69 -3.58 22.37
C LYS A 85 -6.69 -3.88 21.25
N GLU A 86 -5.64 -4.61 21.61
CA GLU A 86 -4.69 -5.18 20.64
C GLU A 86 -5.32 -6.39 19.95
N ASP A 87 -5.94 -6.15 18.81
CA ASP A 87 -6.67 -7.14 18.03
C ASP A 87 -6.20 -7.14 16.58
N LYS A 88 -5.44 -8.18 16.21
CA LYS A 88 -4.91 -8.34 14.84
C LYS A 88 -6.03 -8.50 13.82
N ASN A 89 -7.12 -9.19 14.13
CA ASN A 89 -8.20 -9.42 13.18
C ASN A 89 -8.92 -8.10 12.85
N ASN A 90 -9.17 -7.28 13.87
CA ASN A 90 -9.77 -5.96 13.66
C ASN A 90 -8.84 -5.05 12.84
N LEU A 91 -7.53 -5.09 13.13
CA LEU A 91 -6.53 -4.33 12.37
C LEU A 91 -6.48 -4.75 10.90
N LEU A 92 -6.52 -6.06 10.61
CA LEU A 92 -6.56 -6.58 9.24
C LEU A 92 -7.87 -6.25 8.53
N ALA A 93 -9.00 -6.18 9.26
CA ALA A 93 -10.26 -5.73 8.67
C ALA A 93 -10.19 -4.28 8.20
N LEU A 94 -9.60 -3.36 8.98
CA LEU A 94 -9.34 -1.99 8.55
C LEU A 94 -8.42 -1.94 7.32
N TRP A 95 -7.39 -2.77 7.30
CA TRP A 95 -6.47 -2.88 6.16
C TRP A 95 -7.22 -3.27 4.87
N GLU A 96 -8.03 -4.33 4.93
CA GLU A 96 -8.80 -4.81 3.78
C GLU A 96 -9.84 -3.79 3.32
N GLU A 97 -10.58 -3.16 4.24
CA GLU A 97 -11.57 -2.13 3.91
C GLU A 97 -10.93 -0.95 3.16
N GLY A 98 -9.80 -0.45 3.64
CA GLY A 98 -9.09 0.64 2.98
C GLY A 98 -8.64 0.27 1.56
N TRP A 99 -8.01 -0.90 1.40
CA TRP A 99 -7.57 -1.38 0.09
C TRP A 99 -8.73 -1.68 -0.86
N GLN A 100 -9.83 -2.22 -0.36
CA GLN A 100 -11.03 -2.45 -1.16
C GLN A 100 -11.56 -1.13 -1.72
N CYS A 101 -11.70 -0.10 -0.86
CA CYS A 101 -12.12 1.24 -1.27
C CYS A 101 -11.21 1.81 -2.37
N PHE A 102 -9.89 1.66 -2.22
CA PHE A 102 -8.92 2.08 -3.24
C PHE A 102 -9.13 1.32 -4.56
N PHE A 103 -9.18 -0.02 -4.52
CA PHE A 103 -9.30 -0.82 -5.73
C PHE A 103 -10.64 -0.62 -6.44
N ASP A 104 -11.74 -0.48 -5.72
CA ASP A 104 -13.04 -0.18 -6.29
C ASP A 104 -13.02 1.15 -7.06
N ALA A 105 -12.43 2.18 -6.47
CA ALA A 105 -12.27 3.47 -7.14
C ALA A 105 -11.40 3.34 -8.40
N ILE A 106 -10.21 2.72 -8.32
CA ILE A 106 -9.30 2.57 -9.48
C ILE A 106 -9.92 1.69 -10.58
N HIS A 107 -10.65 0.63 -10.22
CA HIS A 107 -11.31 -0.22 -11.21
C HIS A 107 -12.46 0.47 -11.94
N SER A 108 -13.12 1.44 -11.30
CA SER A 108 -14.20 2.22 -11.93
C SER A 108 -13.71 3.24 -12.96
N LEU A 109 -12.42 3.65 -12.89
CA LEU A 109 -11.87 4.69 -13.75
C LEU A 109 -11.75 4.25 -15.21
N GLN A 110 -12.11 5.16 -16.10
CA GLN A 110 -11.85 5.06 -17.53
C GLN A 110 -10.63 5.91 -17.91
N PRO A 111 -9.96 5.64 -19.05
CA PRO A 111 -8.81 6.43 -19.51
C PRO A 111 -9.02 7.93 -19.53
N GLU A 112 -10.23 8.36 -19.87
CA GLU A 112 -10.63 9.78 -19.96
C GLU A 112 -10.71 10.45 -18.59
N ASP A 113 -10.93 9.69 -17.52
CA ASP A 113 -11.04 10.20 -16.16
C ASP A 113 -9.70 10.73 -15.64
N LEU A 114 -8.58 10.27 -16.19
CA LEU A 114 -7.25 10.66 -15.74
C LEU A 114 -6.98 12.17 -15.85
N SER A 115 -7.64 12.85 -16.79
CA SER A 115 -7.54 14.29 -16.98
C SER A 115 -8.56 15.10 -16.17
N LYS A 116 -9.53 14.46 -15.51
CA LYS A 116 -10.52 15.16 -14.68
C LYS A 116 -9.84 15.83 -13.49
N ILE A 117 -10.35 17.01 -13.15
CA ILE A 117 -9.90 17.72 -11.96
C ILE A 117 -10.66 17.19 -10.75
N ILE A 118 -9.90 16.77 -9.75
CA ILE A 118 -10.40 16.42 -8.43
C ILE A 118 -9.83 17.39 -7.40
N TYR A 119 -10.44 17.46 -6.25
CA TYR A 119 -10.02 18.35 -5.19
C TYR A 119 -9.60 17.60 -3.94
N ILE A 120 -8.58 18.11 -3.27
CA ILE A 120 -8.18 17.67 -1.92
C ILE A 120 -7.95 18.95 -1.11
N ARG A 121 -8.78 19.22 -0.12
CA ARG A 121 -8.75 20.46 0.68
C ARG A 121 -8.89 21.72 -0.19
N ASN A 122 -9.82 21.66 -1.14
CA ASN A 122 -10.04 22.70 -2.14
C ASN A 122 -8.87 22.96 -3.10
N GLU A 123 -7.81 22.17 -3.06
CA GLU A 123 -6.71 22.24 -4.03
C GLU A 123 -6.98 21.28 -5.20
N GLY A 124 -7.15 21.87 -6.40
CA GLY A 124 -7.43 21.13 -7.63
C GLY A 124 -6.18 20.48 -8.21
N GLN A 125 -6.29 19.22 -8.62
CA GLN A 125 -5.26 18.46 -9.33
C GLN A 125 -5.90 17.48 -10.30
N THR A 126 -5.15 16.97 -11.28
CA THR A 126 -5.70 15.91 -12.13
C THR A 126 -5.87 14.62 -11.36
N ALA A 127 -6.83 13.77 -11.77
CA ALA A 127 -6.97 12.43 -11.21
C ALA A 127 -5.67 11.63 -11.37
N LEU A 128 -4.94 11.81 -12.47
CA LEU A 128 -3.61 11.23 -12.70
C LEU A 128 -2.60 11.68 -11.62
N ASP A 129 -2.53 12.96 -11.30
CA ASP A 129 -1.62 13.47 -10.26
C ASP A 129 -1.99 12.92 -8.87
N ALA A 130 -3.30 12.84 -8.58
CA ALA A 130 -3.77 12.25 -7.33
C ALA A 130 -3.38 10.78 -7.21
N ILE A 131 -3.50 10.00 -8.28
CA ILE A 131 -3.05 8.60 -8.32
C ILE A 131 -1.53 8.52 -8.12
N ASN A 132 -0.75 9.33 -8.84
CA ASN A 132 0.72 9.37 -8.69
C ASN A 132 1.14 9.72 -7.26
N ARG A 133 0.45 10.65 -6.62
CA ARG A 133 0.68 10.98 -5.21
C ARG A 133 0.50 9.75 -4.31
N GLN A 134 -0.51 8.92 -4.55
CA GLN A 134 -0.72 7.71 -3.75
C GLN A 134 0.24 6.58 -4.13
N LEU A 135 0.69 6.51 -5.40
CA LEU A 135 1.79 5.61 -5.82
C LEU A 135 3.11 5.91 -5.10
N ALA A 136 3.32 7.12 -4.62
CA ALA A 136 4.45 7.46 -3.76
C ALA A 136 4.15 7.25 -2.26
N HIS A 137 2.93 7.59 -1.82
CA HIS A 137 2.54 7.64 -0.42
C HIS A 137 2.34 6.23 0.20
N TYR A 138 1.58 5.35 -0.46
CA TYR A 138 1.34 4.01 0.08
C TYR A 138 2.60 3.15 0.11
N PRO A 139 3.41 3.07 -0.95
CA PRO A 139 4.69 2.36 -0.88
C PRO A 139 5.66 2.94 0.17
N TYR A 140 5.62 4.25 0.43
CA TYR A 140 6.39 4.86 1.52
C TYR A 140 6.02 4.26 2.89
N HIS A 141 4.72 4.17 3.20
CA HIS A 141 4.24 3.55 4.43
C HIS A 141 4.47 2.03 4.47
N ILE A 142 4.30 1.34 3.35
CA ILE A 142 4.59 -0.10 3.25
C ILE A 142 6.07 -0.37 3.50
N GLY A 143 6.96 0.48 2.99
CA GLY A 143 8.39 0.42 3.30
C GLY A 143 8.67 0.53 4.81
N GLN A 144 7.95 1.40 5.51
CA GLN A 144 8.05 1.53 6.97
C GLN A 144 7.55 0.24 7.67
N ILE A 145 6.40 -0.30 7.25
CA ILE A 145 5.87 -1.56 7.79
C ILE A 145 6.88 -2.70 7.62
N VAL A 146 7.42 -2.90 6.41
CA VAL A 146 8.37 -3.97 6.11
C VAL A 146 9.67 -3.79 6.90
N PHE A 147 10.21 -2.59 6.93
CA PHE A 147 11.44 -2.30 7.67
C PHE A 147 11.27 -2.57 9.16
N TYR A 148 10.18 -2.06 9.74
CA TYR A 148 9.93 -2.21 11.17
C TYR A 148 9.54 -3.65 11.54
N ALA A 149 8.74 -4.34 10.71
CA ALA A 149 8.43 -5.74 10.89
C ALA A 149 9.70 -6.61 10.93
N LYS A 150 10.64 -6.34 10.03
CA LYS A 150 11.94 -7.04 10.00
C LYS A 150 12.76 -6.79 11.26
N MET A 151 12.75 -5.57 11.79
CA MET A 151 13.40 -5.25 13.07
C MET A 151 12.77 -6.01 14.23
N LEU A 152 11.44 -6.04 14.33
CA LEU A 152 10.70 -6.73 15.38
C LEU A 152 10.86 -8.25 15.32
N LYS A 153 10.93 -8.83 14.10
CA LYS A 153 11.15 -10.27 13.90
C LYS A 153 12.54 -10.73 14.35
N GLN A 154 13.54 -9.85 14.28
CA GLN A 154 14.95 -10.09 14.66
C GLN A 154 15.62 -11.23 13.89
N THR A 155 15.10 -12.44 13.98
CA THR A 155 15.66 -13.66 13.37
C THR A 155 14.62 -14.37 12.51
N ASN A 156 15.06 -15.25 11.61
CA ASN A 156 14.19 -16.08 10.76
C ASN A 156 13.22 -15.25 9.88
N TRP A 157 13.69 -14.08 9.41
CA TRP A 157 12.94 -13.29 8.46
C TRP A 157 12.91 -13.95 7.08
N ASN A 158 11.71 -14.25 6.59
CA ASN A 158 11.51 -14.66 5.21
C ASN A 158 11.58 -13.45 4.30
N SER A 159 12.56 -13.41 3.39
CA SER A 159 12.76 -12.28 2.48
C SER A 159 11.56 -12.12 1.53
N LEU A 160 11.05 -10.89 1.40
CA LEU A 160 9.92 -10.55 0.54
C LEU A 160 10.38 -10.04 -0.85
N SER A 161 11.66 -10.06 -1.10
CA SER A 161 12.31 -9.70 -2.35
C SER A 161 13.53 -10.61 -2.56
N ILE A 162 14.52 -10.18 -3.32
CA ILE A 162 15.76 -10.96 -3.51
C ILE A 162 16.49 -11.08 -2.16
N PRO A 163 16.71 -12.28 -1.62
CA PRO A 163 17.42 -12.46 -0.36
C PRO A 163 18.87 -11.94 -0.46
N LYS A 164 19.41 -11.53 0.69
CA LYS A 164 20.79 -11.08 0.77
C LYS A 164 21.75 -12.15 0.18
N ASN A 165 22.66 -11.72 -0.69
CA ASN A 165 23.64 -12.56 -1.38
C ASN A 165 23.06 -13.53 -2.44
N LYS A 166 21.79 -13.41 -2.84
CA LYS A 166 21.13 -14.24 -3.85
C LYS A 166 20.91 -13.54 -5.20
N SER A 167 21.45 -12.34 -5.40
CA SER A 167 21.24 -11.57 -6.64
C SER A 167 21.81 -12.28 -7.88
N ASN A 168 22.96 -12.98 -7.76
CA ASN A 168 23.54 -13.69 -8.89
C ASN A 168 22.69 -14.88 -9.34
N GLU A 169 22.14 -15.66 -8.39
CA GLU A 169 21.23 -16.78 -8.68
C GLU A 169 19.94 -16.26 -9.34
N TYR A 170 19.38 -15.19 -8.77
CA TYR A 170 18.18 -14.55 -9.31
C TYR A 170 18.40 -14.05 -10.73
N ASN A 171 19.52 -13.39 -11.01
CA ASN A 171 19.86 -12.87 -12.33
C ASN A 171 20.10 -14.01 -13.33
N ALA A 172 20.80 -15.05 -12.93
CA ALA A 172 21.06 -16.22 -13.80
C ALA A 172 19.73 -16.87 -14.24
N ASP A 173 18.77 -17.05 -13.32
CA ASP A 173 17.44 -17.57 -13.65
C ASP A 173 16.67 -16.66 -14.62
N LYS A 174 16.75 -15.34 -14.42
CA LYS A 174 16.10 -14.38 -15.31
C LYS A 174 16.75 -14.34 -16.70
N PHE A 175 18.07 -14.33 -16.79
CA PHE A 175 18.80 -14.27 -18.07
C PHE A 175 18.75 -15.58 -18.87
N ALA A 176 18.42 -16.70 -18.23
CA ALA A 176 18.21 -17.97 -18.91
C ALA A 176 16.88 -18.03 -19.69
N LYS A 177 15.98 -17.08 -19.46
CA LYS A 177 14.66 -17.00 -20.13
C LYS A 177 14.72 -16.11 -21.38
N GLU A 178 13.84 -16.36 -22.33
CA GLU A 178 13.66 -15.46 -23.46
C GLU A 178 13.10 -14.10 -23.01
N LYS A 179 13.41 -13.06 -23.78
CA LYS A 179 12.88 -11.72 -23.52
C LYS A 179 11.38 -11.70 -23.82
N GLU A 180 10.60 -11.27 -22.85
CA GLU A 180 9.16 -11.11 -22.99
C GLU A 180 8.71 -9.74 -22.44
N LEU A 181 7.62 -9.21 -23.00
CA LEU A 181 6.96 -8.03 -22.46
C LEU A 181 5.99 -8.45 -21.36
N LYS A 182 6.30 -8.07 -20.12
CA LYS A 182 5.43 -8.30 -18.96
C LYS A 182 5.62 -7.21 -17.91
N HIS A 183 4.67 -7.08 -17.01
CA HIS A 183 4.82 -6.20 -15.86
C HIS A 183 5.78 -6.84 -14.83
N PHE A 184 6.63 -6.03 -14.21
CA PHE A 184 7.65 -6.56 -13.28
C PHE A 184 7.04 -7.26 -12.05
N THR A 185 5.81 -6.89 -11.65
CA THR A 185 5.14 -7.49 -10.50
C THR A 185 4.55 -8.87 -10.78
N ASP A 186 4.36 -9.26 -12.06
CA ASP A 186 3.67 -10.52 -12.41
C ASP A 186 4.38 -11.77 -11.86
N ASP A 187 5.71 -11.79 -11.93
CA ASP A 187 6.50 -12.89 -11.36
C ASP A 187 6.65 -12.76 -9.83
N GLU A 188 6.76 -11.53 -9.34
CA GLU A 188 6.97 -11.29 -7.91
C GLU A 188 5.72 -11.63 -7.08
N LEU A 189 4.53 -11.29 -7.58
CA LEU A 189 3.26 -11.69 -6.95
C LEU A 189 3.12 -13.22 -6.86
N LYS A 190 3.52 -13.96 -7.92
CA LYS A 190 3.49 -15.44 -7.88
C LYS A 190 4.41 -16.04 -6.82
N LYS A 191 5.53 -15.39 -6.51
CA LYS A 191 6.46 -15.85 -5.46
C LYS A 191 5.96 -15.58 -4.05
N LEU A 192 5.10 -14.56 -3.89
CA LEU A 192 4.55 -14.16 -2.61
C LEU A 192 3.27 -14.95 -2.25
N GLN A 193 2.65 -15.62 -3.21
CA GLN A 193 1.55 -16.56 -2.99
C GLN A 193 2.05 -17.88 -2.40
#